data_e620473ac6d363a7f75f8899c45e638a
#
_entry.id   e620473ac6d363a7f75f8899c45e638a
#
_cell.length_a   1.000
_cell.length_b   1.000
_cell.length_c   1.000
_cell.angle_alpha   90.00
_cell.angle_beta   90.00
_cell.angle_gamma   90.00
#
_symmetry.space_group_name_H-M   'P 1'
#
loop_
_entity.id
_entity.type
_entity.pdbx_description
1 polymer ?
#
loop_
_entity_poly.entity_id
_entity_poly.type
_entity_poly.pdbx_seq_one_letter_code
_entity_poly.pdbx_strand_id
1 'polypeptide(L)'
;MKKFFKVFFIALIVVLSGVYFAGVGIFHQYTLANTYINNKDFSFVKKDQIKDQYEKKMKNLQVTVLGRHDLKDVFKAQDIDYYEKLTGKADLKQNPWAWPVLFFSQKNYKLDSELIYNDRVLNQRIASSPFVTDPTATDPKDAYVTYKQGKGFVIEPEVQGTKVAPEKLKNEVLQALKNEKPKLDLNKENVYHDPKVTKDSPYLKNQLASLAKISSINVVYDFEDRKEELNGEKLLALYTDDGQGNLNPDPEKVKAYVADLAKKYDTYRGTRTFYATGGQAVTVQGGIYGWRTDQAKTGEELLKLLNEGQSKTLKPVYSQEAMSRTQNDIGSNYVEIDLTRQHMWVYKNAQLMVDTPIVTGNPNKGNATPTGVGRVWSKERDRYLTGDTYKSYVRYWIPYTWVGVGIHDSSWRSSYGGKIYQAGGSHGCINTPPKNMPKVYENIDYGTPVVVYKS
;
A
#
# COMPACT_ATOMS: atom_id res chain seq x y z
N MET A 1 -76.80 -51.79 55.34
CA MET A 1 -75.57 -51.13 54.90
C MET A 1 -74.43 -52.09 54.60
N LYS A 2 -73.98 -52.99 55.54
CA LYS A 2 -72.80 -53.87 55.32
C LYS A 2 -72.90 -54.80 54.12
N LYS A 3 -74.07 -55.35 53.75
CA LYS A 3 -74.25 -56.23 52.56
C LYS A 3 -74.17 -55.40 51.22
N PHE A 4 -74.71 -54.19 51.16
CA PHE A 4 -74.64 -53.32 49.99
C PHE A 4 -73.19 -52.89 49.68
N PHE A 5 -72.41 -52.50 50.68
CA PHE A 5 -70.98 -52.21 50.54
C PHE A 5 -70.16 -53.42 50.05
N LYS A 6 -70.46 -54.65 50.50
CA LYS A 6 -69.76 -55.84 50.00
C LYS A 6 -70.07 -56.10 48.50
N VAL A 7 -71.32 -56.00 48.10
CA VAL A 7 -71.75 -56.21 46.69
C VAL A 7 -71.16 -55.11 45.79
N PHE A 8 -71.21 -53.85 46.28
CA PHE A 8 -70.55 -52.74 45.53
C PHE A 8 -69.05 -52.91 45.39
N PHE A 9 -68.34 -53.34 46.41
CA PHE A 9 -66.87 -53.60 46.38
C PHE A 9 -66.53 -54.77 45.45
N ILE A 10 -67.32 -55.87 45.45
CA ILE A 10 -67.12 -56.97 44.53
C ILE A 10 -67.38 -56.55 43.09
N ALA A 11 -68.48 -55.80 42.82
CA ALA A 11 -68.73 -55.26 41.51
C ALA A 11 -67.64 -54.33 41.01
N LEU A 12 -67.12 -53.45 41.91
CA LEU A 12 -65.98 -52.58 41.59
C LEU A 12 -64.70 -53.34 41.27
N ILE A 13 -64.40 -54.42 42.04
CA ILE A 13 -63.23 -55.29 41.76
C ILE A 13 -63.38 -55.97 40.42
N VAL A 14 -64.56 -56.48 40.06
CA VAL A 14 -64.83 -57.13 38.77
C VAL A 14 -64.66 -56.15 37.63
N VAL A 15 -65.18 -54.91 37.77
CA VAL A 15 -65.02 -53.88 36.76
C VAL A 15 -63.54 -53.46 36.61
N LEU A 16 -62.85 -53.20 37.72
CA LEU A 16 -61.40 -52.88 37.73
C LEU A 16 -60.55 -54.00 37.13
N SER A 17 -60.87 -55.27 37.45
CA SER A 17 -60.19 -56.41 36.85
C SER A 17 -60.44 -56.47 35.36
N GLY A 18 -61.70 -56.23 34.92
CA GLY A 18 -62.04 -56.23 33.50
C GLY A 18 -61.28 -55.13 32.73
N VAL A 19 -61.21 -53.90 33.29
CA VAL A 19 -60.42 -52.79 32.71
C VAL A 19 -58.91 -53.12 32.70
N TYR A 20 -58.43 -53.76 33.79
CA TYR A 20 -57.01 -54.14 33.87
C TYR A 20 -56.63 -55.18 32.77
N PHE A 21 -57.37 -56.26 32.59
CA PHE A 21 -57.11 -57.25 31.56
C PHE A 21 -57.34 -56.77 30.15
N ALA A 22 -58.36 -55.89 29.93
CA ALA A 22 -58.52 -55.20 28.68
C ALA A 22 -57.32 -54.34 28.34
N GLY A 23 -56.80 -53.57 29.28
CA GLY A 23 -55.57 -52.80 29.14
C GLY A 23 -54.36 -53.68 28.82
N VAL A 24 -54.19 -54.79 29.52
CA VAL A 24 -53.12 -55.76 29.21
C VAL A 24 -53.22 -56.23 27.75
N GLY A 25 -54.42 -56.61 27.29
CA GLY A 25 -54.68 -57.01 25.89
C GLY A 25 -54.33 -55.91 24.88
N ILE A 26 -54.72 -54.71 25.14
CA ILE A 26 -54.41 -53.52 24.26
C ILE A 26 -52.89 -53.31 24.24
N PHE A 27 -52.22 -53.22 25.37
CA PHE A 27 -50.81 -52.92 25.42
C PHE A 27 -49.87 -54.06 25.07
N HIS A 28 -50.39 -55.29 24.84
CA HIS A 28 -49.67 -56.31 24.12
C HIS A 28 -49.40 -55.92 22.65
N GLN A 29 -50.39 -55.27 22.01
CA GLN A 29 -50.32 -54.86 20.59
C GLN A 29 -49.88 -53.43 20.38
N TYR A 30 -50.14 -52.51 21.33
CA TYR A 30 -49.86 -51.07 21.27
C TYR A 30 -48.78 -50.69 22.26
N THR A 31 -48.12 -49.59 21.99
CA THR A 31 -47.20 -48.93 22.93
C THR A 31 -47.98 -48.28 24.09
N LEU A 32 -47.31 -48.15 25.24
CA LEU A 32 -47.87 -47.48 26.42
C LEU A 32 -47.97 -45.98 26.18
N ALA A 33 -48.80 -45.31 27.02
CA ALA A 33 -48.78 -43.85 27.10
C ALA A 33 -47.39 -43.34 27.41
N ASN A 34 -47.07 -42.11 27.02
CA ASN A 34 -45.77 -41.45 27.25
C ASN A 34 -44.57 -42.23 26.72
N THR A 35 -44.77 -43.02 25.65
CA THR A 35 -43.71 -43.76 24.96
C THR A 35 -43.08 -42.86 23.91
N TYR A 36 -41.76 -42.61 24.04
CA TYR A 36 -40.99 -41.85 23.08
C TYR A 36 -39.94 -42.77 22.42
N ILE A 37 -39.70 -42.58 21.14
CA ILE A 37 -38.64 -43.21 20.38
C ILE A 37 -37.81 -42.12 19.74
N ASN A 38 -36.51 -42.04 20.07
CA ASN A 38 -35.61 -40.99 19.63
C ASN A 38 -36.25 -39.59 19.83
N ASN A 39 -36.82 -39.36 21.02
CA ASN A 39 -37.52 -38.12 21.45
C ASN A 39 -38.86 -37.82 20.72
N LYS A 40 -39.38 -38.76 19.91
CA LYS A 40 -40.66 -38.60 19.22
C LYS A 40 -41.73 -39.37 19.95
N ASP A 41 -42.94 -38.80 20.06
CA ASP A 41 -44.07 -39.44 20.70
C ASP A 41 -44.63 -40.58 19.84
N PHE A 42 -44.62 -41.79 20.41
CA PHE A 42 -45.14 -43.01 19.88
C PHE A 42 -46.14 -43.66 20.86
N SER A 43 -46.84 -42.88 21.67
CA SER A 43 -47.87 -43.34 22.57
C SER A 43 -49.02 -43.94 21.77
N PHE A 44 -49.55 -45.07 22.23
CA PHE A 44 -50.70 -45.74 21.62
C PHE A 44 -50.52 -46.15 20.15
N VAL A 45 -49.29 -46.32 19.68
CA VAL A 45 -48.98 -46.80 18.34
C VAL A 45 -48.92 -48.30 18.32
N LYS A 46 -49.48 -48.93 17.28
CA LYS A 46 -49.39 -50.37 17.07
C LYS A 46 -47.92 -50.79 16.86
N LYS A 47 -47.43 -51.76 17.63
CA LYS A 47 -46.00 -52.13 17.70
C LYS A 47 -45.42 -52.56 16.36
N ASP A 48 -46.22 -53.25 15.53
CA ASP A 48 -45.85 -53.67 14.17
C ASP A 48 -45.76 -52.52 13.17
N GLN A 49 -46.37 -51.36 13.49
CA GLN A 49 -46.40 -50.15 12.64
C GLN A 49 -45.38 -49.08 13.05
N ILE A 50 -44.60 -49.31 14.10
CA ILE A 50 -43.67 -48.30 14.63
C ILE A 50 -42.71 -47.81 13.55
N LYS A 51 -42.13 -48.73 12.76
CA LYS A 51 -41.15 -48.35 11.71
C LYS A 51 -41.79 -47.49 10.62
N ASP A 52 -42.93 -47.93 10.12
CA ASP A 52 -43.64 -47.21 9.04
C ASP A 52 -44.10 -45.82 9.49
N GLN A 53 -44.58 -45.75 10.74
CA GLN A 53 -44.99 -44.46 11.32
C GLN A 53 -43.80 -43.53 11.61
N TYR A 54 -42.66 -44.11 11.97
CA TYR A 54 -41.43 -43.35 12.17
C TYR A 54 -40.98 -42.73 10.84
N GLU A 55 -40.87 -43.52 9.79
CA GLU A 55 -40.53 -42.99 8.44
C GLU A 55 -41.55 -41.98 7.92
N LYS A 56 -42.83 -42.20 8.13
CA LYS A 56 -43.90 -41.26 7.72
C LYS A 56 -43.81 -39.92 8.43
N LYS A 57 -43.51 -39.93 9.72
CA LYS A 57 -43.29 -38.68 10.50
C LYS A 57 -42.10 -37.90 9.92
N MET A 58 -41.00 -38.59 9.57
CA MET A 58 -39.81 -37.96 9.02
C MET A 58 -40.02 -37.39 7.62
N LYS A 59 -40.74 -38.10 6.75
CA LYS A 59 -41.07 -37.60 5.40
C LYS A 59 -41.95 -36.34 5.39
N ASN A 60 -42.69 -36.09 6.44
CA ASN A 60 -43.53 -34.90 6.58
C ASN A 60 -42.80 -33.65 7.14
N LEU A 61 -41.51 -33.78 7.44
CA LEU A 61 -40.72 -32.63 7.92
C LEU A 61 -40.59 -31.58 6.83
N GLN A 62 -40.60 -30.31 7.27
CA GLN A 62 -40.28 -29.17 6.42
C GLN A 62 -39.55 -28.10 7.20
N VAL A 63 -38.67 -27.36 6.51
CA VAL A 63 -37.92 -26.26 7.06
C VAL A 63 -38.22 -25.02 6.25
N THR A 64 -38.71 -23.98 6.92
CA THR A 64 -38.84 -22.65 6.34
C THR A 64 -37.52 -21.93 6.52
N VAL A 65 -36.86 -21.61 5.41
CA VAL A 65 -35.57 -20.90 5.39
C VAL A 65 -35.86 -19.42 5.14
N LEU A 66 -35.25 -18.57 5.93
CA LEU A 66 -35.34 -17.11 5.81
C LEU A 66 -33.94 -16.55 5.58
N GLY A 67 -33.81 -15.58 4.68
CA GLY A 67 -32.55 -14.93 4.34
C GLY A 67 -32.63 -13.42 4.31
N ARG A 68 -31.59 -12.81 3.78
CA ARG A 68 -31.52 -11.36 3.55
C ARG A 68 -32.55 -10.93 2.52
N HIS A 69 -32.98 -9.65 2.54
CA HIS A 69 -33.96 -9.04 1.64
C HIS A 69 -35.31 -9.80 1.62
N ASP A 70 -35.73 -10.31 2.79
CA ASP A 70 -36.98 -11.03 2.97
C ASP A 70 -37.15 -12.27 2.09
N LEU A 71 -36.05 -12.77 1.51
CA LEU A 71 -36.06 -14.02 0.76
C LEU A 71 -36.48 -15.17 1.67
N LYS A 72 -37.36 -16.01 1.14
CA LYS A 72 -37.90 -17.16 1.83
C LYS A 72 -38.00 -18.34 0.90
N ASP A 73 -37.69 -19.53 1.42
CA ASP A 73 -37.88 -20.79 0.72
C ASP A 73 -38.34 -21.87 1.71
N VAL A 74 -38.96 -22.93 1.21
CA VAL A 74 -39.44 -24.05 2.02
C VAL A 74 -38.85 -25.34 1.47
N PHE A 75 -38.06 -25.99 2.28
CA PHE A 75 -37.50 -27.31 1.97
C PHE A 75 -38.33 -28.41 2.65
N LYS A 76 -38.98 -29.30 1.88
CA LYS A 76 -39.73 -30.39 2.38
C LYS A 76 -38.91 -31.68 2.29
N ALA A 77 -38.93 -32.49 3.33
CA ALA A 77 -38.23 -33.77 3.38
C ALA A 77 -38.58 -34.68 2.21
N GLN A 78 -39.86 -34.73 1.85
CA GLN A 78 -40.37 -35.53 0.73
C GLN A 78 -39.81 -35.11 -0.65
N ASP A 79 -39.47 -33.84 -0.83
CA ASP A 79 -38.97 -33.31 -2.11
C ASP A 79 -37.54 -33.76 -2.41
N ILE A 80 -36.83 -34.28 -1.41
CA ILE A 80 -35.42 -34.71 -1.49
C ILE A 80 -35.23 -36.16 -1.03
N ASP A 81 -36.32 -36.93 -0.94
CA ASP A 81 -36.34 -38.29 -0.41
C ASP A 81 -35.69 -38.40 0.98
N TYR A 82 -35.82 -37.35 1.81
CA TYR A 82 -35.25 -37.32 3.15
C TYR A 82 -36.18 -38.04 4.14
N TYR A 83 -35.65 -39.08 4.78
CA TYR A 83 -36.27 -39.73 5.91
C TYR A 83 -35.25 -40.45 6.78
N GLU A 84 -35.62 -40.70 8.01
CA GLU A 84 -34.82 -41.51 8.94
C GLU A 84 -35.48 -42.87 9.09
N LYS A 85 -34.74 -43.93 8.84
CA LYS A 85 -35.22 -45.32 8.90
C LYS A 85 -34.64 -46.00 10.15
N LEU A 86 -35.53 -46.63 10.97
CA LEU A 86 -35.08 -47.45 12.06
C LEU A 86 -34.41 -48.74 11.54
N THR A 87 -33.15 -49.00 11.94
CA THR A 87 -32.32 -50.10 11.41
C THR A 87 -32.51 -51.42 12.18
N GLY A 88 -32.78 -51.38 13.47
CA GLY A 88 -32.96 -52.57 14.32
C GLY A 88 -34.39 -53.09 14.44
N LYS A 89 -34.63 -54.10 15.26
CA LYS A 89 -35.97 -54.49 15.70
C LYS A 89 -36.50 -53.42 16.66
N ALA A 90 -37.72 -52.90 16.41
CA ALA A 90 -38.35 -51.94 17.31
C ALA A 90 -38.95 -52.66 18.55
N ASP A 91 -38.12 -53.47 19.23
CA ASP A 91 -38.52 -54.15 20.45
C ASP A 91 -38.32 -53.23 21.66
N LEU A 92 -39.38 -52.60 22.11
CA LEU A 92 -39.36 -51.62 23.18
C LEU A 92 -39.31 -52.26 24.59
N LYS A 93 -39.33 -53.60 24.69
CA LYS A 93 -39.35 -54.37 25.98
C LYS A 93 -40.30 -53.74 27.03
N GLN A 94 -41.51 -53.35 26.58
CA GLN A 94 -42.57 -52.84 27.48
C GLN A 94 -43.28 -54.02 28.13
N ASN A 95 -43.54 -53.89 29.46
CA ASN A 95 -44.33 -54.88 30.20
C ASN A 95 -45.82 -54.49 30.19
N PRO A 96 -46.69 -55.15 29.38
CA PRO A 96 -48.10 -54.84 29.33
C PRO A 96 -48.82 -55.03 30.68
N TRP A 97 -48.35 -55.94 31.52
CA TRP A 97 -48.94 -56.18 32.85
C TRP A 97 -48.74 -55.04 33.84
N ALA A 98 -47.73 -54.21 33.63
CA ALA A 98 -47.44 -53.03 34.44
C ALA A 98 -48.09 -51.74 33.91
N TRP A 99 -49.01 -51.82 32.96
CA TRP A 99 -49.59 -50.66 32.28
C TRP A 99 -50.19 -49.62 33.21
N PRO A 100 -50.88 -49.90 34.32
CA PRO A 100 -51.51 -48.87 35.11
C PRO A 100 -50.46 -48.00 35.85
N VAL A 101 -49.30 -48.57 36.19
CA VAL A 101 -48.18 -47.84 36.84
C VAL A 101 -47.37 -47.10 35.78
N LEU A 102 -47.10 -47.74 34.66
CA LEU A 102 -46.31 -47.19 33.56
C LEU A 102 -47.04 -46.16 32.76
N PHE A 103 -48.38 -46.07 32.86
CA PHE A 103 -49.20 -45.09 32.17
C PHE A 103 -48.77 -43.62 32.47
N PHE A 104 -48.29 -43.36 33.69
CA PHE A 104 -47.87 -42.06 34.18
C PHE A 104 -46.36 -41.81 34.10
N SER A 105 -45.61 -42.81 33.57
CA SER A 105 -44.16 -42.69 33.45
C SER A 105 -43.72 -42.52 32.01
N GLN A 106 -42.94 -41.47 31.74
CA GLN A 106 -42.35 -41.20 30.46
C GLN A 106 -41.14 -42.10 30.23
N LYS A 107 -41.06 -42.76 29.06
CA LYS A 107 -39.91 -43.56 28.64
C LYS A 107 -39.50 -43.17 27.20
N ASN A 108 -38.20 -42.79 27.06
CA ASN A 108 -37.61 -42.53 25.74
C ASN A 108 -36.68 -43.69 25.39
N TYR A 109 -37.02 -44.40 24.32
CA TYR A 109 -36.26 -45.48 23.76
C TYR A 109 -35.32 -44.94 22.68
N LYS A 110 -34.01 -45.17 22.83
CA LYS A 110 -33.03 -44.87 21.78
C LYS A 110 -32.90 -46.08 20.88
N LEU A 111 -33.34 -45.97 19.65
CA LEU A 111 -33.20 -46.98 18.62
C LEU A 111 -32.25 -46.50 17.55
N ASP A 112 -31.45 -47.42 17.00
CA ASP A 112 -30.56 -47.10 15.90
C ASP A 112 -31.37 -46.75 14.65
N SER A 113 -30.93 -45.69 13.99
CA SER A 113 -31.56 -45.18 12.78
C SER A 113 -30.52 -44.77 11.76
N GLU A 114 -30.87 -44.88 10.50
CA GLU A 114 -30.08 -44.49 9.36
C GLU A 114 -30.78 -43.31 8.64
N LEU A 115 -30.03 -42.23 8.37
CA LEU A 115 -30.48 -41.10 7.61
C LEU A 115 -30.38 -41.43 6.10
N ILE A 116 -31.48 -41.33 5.39
CA ILE A 116 -31.56 -41.55 3.94
C ILE A 116 -32.03 -40.25 3.27
N TYR A 117 -31.35 -39.85 2.23
CA TYR A 117 -31.77 -38.76 1.33
C TYR A 117 -31.10 -38.93 -0.02
N ASN A 118 -31.71 -38.32 -1.06
CA ASN A 118 -31.19 -38.37 -2.41
C ASN A 118 -30.31 -37.11 -2.64
N ASP A 119 -28.98 -37.30 -2.56
CA ASP A 119 -28.02 -36.20 -2.69
C ASP A 119 -28.14 -35.46 -4.03
N ARG A 120 -28.41 -36.16 -5.12
CA ARG A 120 -28.59 -35.55 -6.45
C ARG A 120 -29.83 -34.63 -6.46
N VAL A 121 -30.93 -35.09 -5.91
CA VAL A 121 -32.20 -34.34 -5.87
C VAL A 121 -32.03 -33.14 -4.94
N LEU A 122 -31.35 -33.32 -3.78
CA LEU A 122 -31.06 -32.22 -2.86
C LEU A 122 -30.20 -31.18 -3.54
N ASN A 123 -29.13 -31.55 -4.24
CA ASN A 123 -28.27 -30.59 -4.95
C ASN A 123 -29.06 -29.82 -6.03
N GLN A 124 -29.96 -30.49 -6.77
CA GLN A 124 -30.84 -29.81 -7.73
C GLN A 124 -31.81 -28.83 -7.03
N ARG A 125 -32.37 -29.26 -5.90
CA ARG A 125 -33.29 -28.42 -5.13
C ARG A 125 -32.59 -27.18 -4.53
N ILE A 126 -31.35 -27.35 -4.04
CA ILE A 126 -30.52 -26.22 -3.59
C ILE A 126 -30.20 -25.28 -4.75
N ALA A 127 -29.76 -25.81 -5.89
CA ALA A 127 -29.44 -25.02 -7.07
C ALA A 127 -30.63 -24.20 -7.62
N SER A 128 -31.86 -24.72 -7.45
CA SER A 128 -33.09 -24.03 -7.84
C SER A 128 -33.67 -23.11 -6.77
N SER A 129 -33.05 -23.04 -5.58
CA SER A 129 -33.52 -22.19 -4.50
C SER A 129 -33.40 -20.69 -4.86
N PRO A 130 -34.38 -19.86 -4.50
CA PRO A 130 -34.30 -18.40 -4.64
C PRO A 130 -33.02 -17.81 -4.05
N PHE A 131 -32.48 -18.40 -2.99
CA PHE A 131 -31.20 -17.97 -2.39
C PHE A 131 -30.00 -18.13 -3.30
N VAL A 132 -30.02 -19.05 -4.24
CA VAL A 132 -28.95 -19.35 -5.20
C VAL A 132 -29.21 -18.71 -6.56
N THR A 133 -30.50 -18.62 -6.96
CA THR A 133 -30.88 -18.14 -8.29
C THR A 133 -31.21 -16.65 -8.34
N ASP A 134 -31.17 -15.94 -7.21
CA ASP A 134 -31.44 -14.49 -7.15
C ASP A 134 -30.48 -13.72 -8.08
N PRO A 135 -30.98 -13.12 -9.17
CA PRO A 135 -30.16 -12.36 -10.11
C PRO A 135 -29.67 -11.04 -9.52
N THR A 136 -30.23 -10.59 -8.40
CA THR A 136 -29.85 -9.35 -7.70
C THR A 136 -28.85 -9.63 -6.58
N ALA A 137 -28.45 -10.87 -6.37
CA ALA A 137 -27.48 -11.25 -5.35
C ALA A 137 -26.12 -10.60 -5.61
N THR A 138 -25.55 -9.98 -4.59
CA THR A 138 -24.29 -9.24 -4.66
C THR A 138 -23.17 -9.96 -3.94
N ASP A 139 -21.96 -9.83 -4.46
CA ASP A 139 -20.75 -10.21 -3.74
C ASP A 139 -20.48 -9.23 -2.60
N PRO A 140 -19.84 -9.67 -1.51
CA PRO A 140 -19.40 -8.77 -0.46
C PRO A 140 -18.29 -7.85 -0.99
N LYS A 141 -18.18 -6.66 -0.40
CA LYS A 141 -17.06 -5.75 -0.65
C LYS A 141 -16.31 -5.52 0.65
N ASP A 142 -14.99 -5.60 0.58
CA ASP A 142 -14.13 -5.32 1.72
C ASP A 142 -14.17 -3.83 2.08
N ALA A 143 -13.98 -3.53 3.36
CA ALA A 143 -13.72 -2.18 3.81
C ALA A 143 -12.35 -1.71 3.29
N TYR A 144 -12.21 -0.41 3.04
CA TYR A 144 -10.96 0.20 2.56
C TYR A 144 -10.84 1.66 2.99
N VAL A 145 -9.59 2.17 3.01
CA VAL A 145 -9.35 3.59 3.27
C VAL A 145 -9.47 4.37 1.97
N THR A 146 -10.20 5.48 2.00
CA THR A 146 -10.39 6.40 0.87
C THR A 146 -10.32 7.85 1.31
N TYR A 147 -10.04 8.75 0.36
CA TYR A 147 -10.09 10.19 0.60
C TYR A 147 -11.45 10.75 0.24
N LYS A 148 -12.06 11.50 1.16
CA LYS A 148 -13.31 12.24 0.89
C LYS A 148 -13.06 13.74 1.06
N GLN A 149 -13.45 14.51 0.06
CA GLN A 149 -13.31 15.97 0.09
C GLN A 149 -14.01 16.55 1.32
N GLY A 150 -13.32 17.42 2.05
CA GLY A 150 -13.82 18.04 3.28
C GLY A 150 -13.79 17.16 4.54
N LYS A 151 -13.50 15.86 4.41
CA LYS A 151 -13.40 14.93 5.56
C LYS A 151 -12.00 14.30 5.70
N GLY A 152 -11.15 14.40 4.65
CA GLY A 152 -9.85 13.74 4.64
C GLY A 152 -9.97 12.24 4.38
N PHE A 153 -8.99 11.48 4.86
CA PHE A 153 -9.01 10.01 4.78
C PHE A 153 -10.03 9.44 5.75
N VAL A 154 -10.82 8.48 5.28
CA VAL A 154 -11.86 7.77 6.04
C VAL A 154 -11.86 6.30 5.66
N ILE A 155 -12.30 5.44 6.58
CA ILE A 155 -12.59 4.04 6.25
C ILE A 155 -13.99 3.99 5.63
N GLU A 156 -14.07 3.53 4.39
CA GLU A 156 -15.34 3.12 3.77
C GLU A 156 -15.69 1.74 4.30
N PRO A 157 -16.87 1.56 4.94
CA PRO A 157 -17.24 0.29 5.54
C PRO A 157 -17.40 -0.81 4.49
N GLU A 158 -17.23 -2.03 4.94
CA GLU A 158 -17.57 -3.22 4.16
C GLU A 158 -19.05 -3.27 3.79
N VAL A 159 -19.34 -3.87 2.65
CA VAL A 159 -20.71 -4.17 2.23
C VAL A 159 -20.93 -5.68 2.33
N GLN A 160 -21.93 -6.06 3.13
CA GLN A 160 -22.31 -7.45 3.27
C GLN A 160 -22.89 -7.97 1.94
N GLY A 161 -22.36 -9.07 1.43
CA GLY A 161 -22.91 -9.73 0.25
C GLY A 161 -24.25 -10.41 0.55
N THR A 162 -25.01 -10.70 -0.49
CA THR A 162 -26.27 -11.47 -0.41
C THR A 162 -26.15 -12.82 -1.09
N LYS A 163 -25.04 -13.11 -1.76
CA LYS A 163 -24.76 -14.44 -2.34
C LYS A 163 -24.60 -15.50 -1.27
N VAL A 164 -25.36 -16.56 -1.41
CA VAL A 164 -25.32 -17.74 -0.54
C VAL A 164 -24.37 -18.77 -1.14
N ALA A 165 -23.54 -19.40 -0.30
CA ALA A 165 -22.72 -20.54 -0.68
C ALA A 165 -23.61 -21.81 -0.73
N PRO A 166 -23.85 -22.44 -1.90
CA PRO A 166 -24.82 -23.54 -2.04
C PRO A 166 -24.53 -24.73 -1.12
N GLU A 167 -23.25 -25.12 -0.98
CA GLU A 167 -22.88 -26.23 -0.10
C GLU A 167 -23.13 -25.94 1.38
N LYS A 168 -22.93 -24.70 1.81
CA LYS A 168 -23.24 -24.29 3.18
C LYS A 168 -24.75 -24.31 3.43
N LEU A 169 -25.56 -23.78 2.48
CA LEU A 169 -27.02 -23.85 2.55
C LEU A 169 -27.52 -25.29 2.63
N LYS A 170 -26.98 -26.17 1.79
CA LYS A 170 -27.26 -27.61 1.82
C LYS A 170 -27.05 -28.21 3.20
N ASN A 171 -25.88 -27.95 3.79
CA ASN A 171 -25.52 -28.47 5.10
C ASN A 171 -26.47 -27.96 6.20
N GLU A 172 -26.79 -26.68 6.20
CA GLU A 172 -27.68 -26.09 7.19
C GLU A 172 -29.13 -26.61 7.05
N VAL A 173 -29.63 -26.78 5.82
CA VAL A 173 -30.95 -27.39 5.56
C VAL A 173 -31.00 -28.84 6.08
N LEU A 174 -29.95 -29.66 5.80
CA LEU A 174 -29.86 -31.02 6.33
C LEU A 174 -29.83 -31.04 7.85
N GLN A 175 -29.06 -30.16 8.48
CA GLN A 175 -28.99 -30.05 9.94
C GLN A 175 -30.33 -29.62 10.53
N ALA A 176 -31.03 -28.69 9.88
CA ALA A 176 -32.34 -28.24 10.33
C ALA A 176 -33.37 -29.36 10.22
N LEU A 177 -33.38 -30.14 9.14
CA LEU A 177 -34.25 -31.32 8.99
C LEU A 177 -33.92 -32.40 10.05
N LYS A 178 -32.62 -32.71 10.26
CA LYS A 178 -32.18 -33.68 11.26
C LYS A 178 -32.59 -33.29 12.69
N ASN A 179 -32.49 -32.00 13.01
CA ASN A 179 -32.88 -31.50 14.31
C ASN A 179 -34.36 -31.09 14.43
N GLU A 180 -35.14 -31.37 13.39
CA GLU A 180 -36.59 -31.04 13.31
C GLU A 180 -36.91 -29.60 13.56
N LYS A 181 -35.97 -28.69 13.17
CA LYS A 181 -36.18 -27.25 13.28
C LYS A 181 -37.15 -26.77 12.21
N PRO A 182 -38.32 -26.21 12.56
CA PRO A 182 -39.30 -25.77 11.55
C PRO A 182 -38.87 -24.51 10.80
N LYS A 183 -37.84 -23.81 11.31
CA LYS A 183 -37.35 -22.53 10.80
C LYS A 183 -35.85 -22.46 10.88
N LEU A 184 -35.21 -22.01 9.79
CA LEU A 184 -33.79 -21.73 9.65
C LEU A 184 -33.62 -20.26 9.22
N ASP A 185 -32.89 -19.48 10.00
CA ASP A 185 -32.59 -18.08 9.72
C ASP A 185 -31.13 -17.94 9.26
N LEU A 186 -30.93 -17.81 7.95
CA LEU A 186 -29.60 -17.74 7.34
C LEU A 186 -28.76 -16.53 7.79
N ASN A 187 -29.41 -15.51 8.38
CA ASN A 187 -28.66 -14.37 8.95
C ASN A 187 -27.89 -14.73 10.21
N LYS A 188 -28.22 -15.85 10.85
CA LYS A 188 -27.57 -16.37 12.03
C LYS A 188 -26.57 -17.49 11.74
N GLU A 189 -26.57 -17.97 10.49
CA GLU A 189 -25.72 -19.05 10.03
C GLU A 189 -24.67 -18.50 9.05
N ASN A 190 -23.48 -19.08 9.03
CA ASN A 190 -22.39 -18.67 8.17
C ASN A 190 -22.55 -19.22 6.74
N VAL A 191 -23.64 -18.86 6.05
CA VAL A 191 -23.96 -19.35 4.70
C VAL A 191 -23.68 -18.34 3.60
N TYR A 192 -23.64 -17.07 3.93
CA TYR A 192 -23.30 -16.01 2.98
C TYR A 192 -21.80 -15.93 2.74
N HIS A 193 -21.41 -15.34 1.61
CA HIS A 193 -20.05 -14.90 1.40
C HIS A 193 -19.82 -13.65 2.23
N ASP A 194 -18.84 -13.68 3.12
CA ASP A 194 -18.50 -12.55 4.00
C ASP A 194 -17.37 -11.71 3.42
N PRO A 195 -17.32 -10.40 3.71
CA PRO A 195 -16.17 -9.56 3.46
C PRO A 195 -14.94 -10.13 4.19
N LYS A 196 -13.78 -10.08 3.53
CA LYS A 196 -12.51 -10.51 4.13
C LYS A 196 -11.95 -9.48 5.08
N VAL A 197 -12.21 -8.19 4.80
CA VAL A 197 -11.74 -7.06 5.59
C VAL A 197 -12.94 -6.23 6.03
N THR A 198 -13.07 -5.99 7.34
CA THR A 198 -14.12 -5.16 7.92
C THR A 198 -13.57 -3.80 8.34
N LYS A 199 -14.44 -2.82 8.57
CA LYS A 199 -14.08 -1.48 9.08
C LYS A 199 -13.31 -1.52 10.40
N ASP A 200 -13.45 -2.60 11.15
CA ASP A 200 -12.78 -2.80 12.44
C ASP A 200 -11.39 -3.42 12.32
N SER A 201 -10.94 -3.72 11.11
CA SER A 201 -9.61 -4.26 10.83
C SER A 201 -8.52 -3.38 11.45
N PRO A 202 -7.61 -3.94 12.26
CA PRO A 202 -6.44 -3.21 12.76
C PRO A 202 -5.58 -2.63 11.64
N TYR A 203 -5.44 -3.36 10.53
CA TYR A 203 -4.72 -2.90 9.34
C TYR A 203 -5.27 -1.57 8.81
N LEU A 204 -6.59 -1.46 8.62
CA LEU A 204 -7.22 -0.23 8.11
C LEU A 204 -7.12 0.93 9.12
N LYS A 205 -7.21 0.64 10.41
CA LYS A 205 -7.04 1.65 11.47
C LYS A 205 -5.63 2.23 11.48
N ASN A 206 -4.62 1.37 11.34
CA ASN A 206 -3.22 1.78 11.25
C ASN A 206 -2.97 2.59 9.96
N GLN A 207 -3.50 2.12 8.83
CA GLN A 207 -3.40 2.80 7.54
C GLN A 207 -4.05 4.19 7.59
N LEU A 208 -5.24 4.30 8.18
CA LEU A 208 -5.92 5.58 8.35
C LEU A 208 -5.10 6.55 9.21
N ALA A 209 -4.57 6.08 10.35
CA ALA A 209 -3.74 6.88 11.23
C ALA A 209 -2.45 7.36 10.54
N SER A 210 -1.79 6.48 9.79
CA SER A 210 -0.60 6.80 9.01
C SER A 210 -0.88 7.85 7.93
N LEU A 211 -1.94 7.66 7.14
CA LEU A 211 -2.35 8.60 6.09
C LEU A 211 -2.75 9.97 6.66
N ALA A 212 -3.46 9.99 7.78
CA ALA A 212 -3.82 11.24 8.47
C ALA A 212 -2.57 12.02 8.93
N LYS A 213 -1.59 11.32 9.49
CA LYS A 213 -0.30 11.91 9.88
C LYS A 213 0.46 12.43 8.66
N ILE A 214 0.63 11.62 7.62
CA ILE A 214 1.39 11.99 6.42
C ILE A 214 0.74 13.17 5.69
N SER A 215 -0.59 13.23 5.60
CA SER A 215 -1.31 14.31 4.92
C SER A 215 -1.13 15.68 5.57
N SER A 216 -0.69 15.74 6.83
CA SER A 216 -0.39 16.99 7.53
C SER A 216 1.04 17.49 7.29
N ILE A 217 1.90 16.70 6.65
CA ILE A 217 3.30 17.03 6.40
C ILE A 217 3.41 17.83 5.10
N ASN A 218 4.12 18.96 5.17
CA ASN A 218 4.51 19.75 4.01
C ASN A 218 6.01 20.09 4.10
N VAL A 219 6.80 19.56 3.18
CA VAL A 219 8.22 19.83 3.06
C VAL A 219 8.43 20.72 1.85
N VAL A 220 9.14 21.82 2.01
CA VAL A 220 9.45 22.75 0.93
C VAL A 220 10.96 22.84 0.77
N TYR A 221 11.49 22.50 -0.38
CA TYR A 221 12.88 22.80 -0.75
C TYR A 221 12.95 24.20 -1.35
N ASP A 222 13.70 25.08 -0.68
CA ASP A 222 13.92 26.47 -1.09
C ASP A 222 15.25 26.57 -1.84
N PHE A 223 15.18 26.93 -3.11
CA PHE A 223 16.32 27.18 -4.00
C PHE A 223 16.55 28.70 -4.22
N GLU A 224 16.03 29.51 -3.33
CA GLU A 224 16.10 31.02 -3.35
C GLU A 224 15.21 31.63 -4.44
N ASP A 225 15.49 31.38 -5.70
CA ASP A 225 14.71 31.90 -6.86
C ASP A 225 13.49 31.02 -7.20
N ARG A 226 13.39 29.83 -6.65
CA ARG A 226 12.30 28.88 -6.87
C ARG A 226 12.15 27.91 -5.69
N LYS A 227 10.98 27.28 -5.60
CA LYS A 227 10.65 26.29 -4.55
C LYS A 227 10.14 25.00 -5.15
N GLU A 228 10.41 23.89 -4.47
CA GLU A 228 9.83 22.59 -4.76
C GLU A 228 9.05 22.11 -3.55
N GLU A 229 7.75 21.87 -3.73
CA GLU A 229 6.89 21.37 -2.68
C GLU A 229 6.80 19.84 -2.74
N LEU A 230 7.00 19.22 -1.60
CA LEU A 230 6.86 17.78 -1.35
C LEU A 230 5.72 17.59 -0.37
N ASN A 231 4.53 17.37 -0.91
CA ASN A 231 3.29 17.15 -0.16
C ASN A 231 2.36 16.20 -0.93
N GLY A 232 1.20 15.86 -0.36
CA GLY A 232 0.18 15.05 -1.01
C GLY A 232 0.71 13.73 -1.58
N GLU A 233 0.39 13.45 -2.84
CA GLU A 233 0.78 12.22 -3.52
C GLU A 233 2.30 12.05 -3.67
N LYS A 234 3.03 13.15 -3.92
CA LYS A 234 4.50 13.11 -4.03
C LYS A 234 5.12 12.66 -2.71
N LEU A 235 4.60 13.17 -1.59
CA LEU A 235 5.08 12.79 -0.27
C LEU A 235 4.70 11.34 0.05
N LEU A 236 3.47 10.95 -0.21
CA LEU A 236 2.98 9.58 0.03
C LEU A 236 3.77 8.53 -0.76
N ALA A 237 4.24 8.88 -1.96
CA ALA A 237 5.08 8.00 -2.78
C ALA A 237 6.40 7.60 -2.09
N LEU A 238 6.86 8.37 -1.08
CA LEU A 238 8.09 8.06 -0.34
C LEU A 238 7.90 7.05 0.80
N TYR A 239 6.67 6.58 1.02
CA TYR A 239 6.35 5.64 2.08
C TYR A 239 6.10 4.24 1.54
N THR A 240 6.26 3.25 2.42
CA THR A 240 5.97 1.82 2.15
C THR A 240 5.20 1.25 3.33
N ASP A 241 4.19 0.42 3.02
CA ASP A 241 3.41 -0.32 4.01
C ASP A 241 4.23 -1.49 4.57
N ASP A 242 4.21 -1.67 5.88
CA ASP A 242 4.89 -2.77 6.59
C ASP A 242 4.10 -4.09 6.55
N GLY A 243 2.96 -4.13 5.87
CA GLY A 243 2.03 -5.26 5.83
C GLY A 243 1.05 -5.29 7.00
N GLN A 244 1.13 -4.34 7.92
CA GLN A 244 0.21 -4.16 9.04
C GLN A 244 -0.59 -2.85 8.96
N GLY A 245 -0.46 -2.13 7.82
CA GLY A 245 -1.10 -0.85 7.58
C GLY A 245 -0.30 0.36 8.08
N ASN A 246 0.87 0.17 8.71
CA ASN A 246 1.70 1.32 9.05
C ASN A 246 2.53 1.73 7.84
N LEU A 247 2.45 3.00 7.47
CA LEU A 247 3.23 3.59 6.39
C LEU A 247 4.51 4.19 6.95
N ASN A 248 5.65 3.66 6.56
CA ASN A 248 6.97 4.11 6.99
C ASN A 248 7.74 4.75 5.84
N PRO A 249 8.52 5.83 6.08
CA PRO A 249 9.40 6.40 5.05
C PRO A 249 10.37 5.34 4.54
N ASP A 250 10.48 5.22 3.22
CA ASP A 250 11.33 4.25 2.54
C ASP A 250 12.66 4.93 2.15
N PRO A 251 13.80 4.49 2.68
CA PRO A 251 15.10 5.10 2.39
C PRO A 251 15.47 5.10 0.91
N GLU A 252 15.14 4.03 0.15
CA GLU A 252 15.47 3.96 -1.27
C GLU A 252 14.59 4.90 -2.10
N LYS A 253 13.32 5.05 -1.74
CA LYS A 253 12.43 6.02 -2.38
C LYS A 253 12.84 7.47 -2.08
N VAL A 254 13.25 7.75 -0.85
CA VAL A 254 13.79 9.05 -0.45
C VAL A 254 15.06 9.37 -1.23
N LYS A 255 15.98 8.40 -1.35
CA LYS A 255 17.20 8.53 -2.14
C LYS A 255 16.91 8.79 -3.63
N ALA A 256 15.97 8.07 -4.21
CA ALA A 256 15.55 8.29 -5.60
C ALA A 256 14.96 9.69 -5.80
N TYR A 257 14.09 10.13 -4.91
CA TYR A 257 13.53 11.50 -4.95
C TYR A 257 14.63 12.57 -4.88
N VAL A 258 15.60 12.43 -3.97
CA VAL A 258 16.71 13.39 -3.86
C VAL A 258 17.60 13.37 -5.10
N ALA A 259 17.80 12.21 -5.74
CA ALA A 259 18.52 12.12 -7.01
C ALA A 259 17.79 12.87 -8.14
N ASP A 260 16.47 12.73 -8.22
CA ASP A 260 15.65 13.48 -9.18
C ASP A 260 15.65 14.97 -8.88
N LEU A 261 15.61 15.37 -7.61
CA LEU A 261 15.74 16.75 -7.17
C LEU A 261 17.08 17.32 -7.62
N ALA A 262 18.18 16.62 -7.36
CA ALA A 262 19.53 17.01 -7.79
C ALA A 262 19.61 17.12 -9.32
N LYS A 263 19.10 16.14 -10.06
CA LYS A 263 19.06 16.18 -11.53
C LYS A 263 18.31 17.41 -12.06
N LYS A 264 17.26 17.84 -11.37
CA LYS A 264 16.45 19.00 -11.78
C LYS A 264 17.10 20.33 -11.46
N TYR A 265 17.82 20.42 -10.35
CA TYR A 265 18.27 21.70 -9.79
C TYR A 265 19.78 21.89 -9.72
N ASP A 266 20.59 20.86 -9.88
CA ASP A 266 22.03 20.98 -9.96
C ASP A 266 22.44 21.57 -11.32
N THR A 267 23.46 22.45 -11.25
CA THR A 267 24.03 23.10 -12.43
C THR A 267 25.49 22.69 -12.67
N TYR A 268 26.06 21.88 -11.79
CA TYR A 268 27.43 21.36 -11.92
C TYR A 268 27.63 20.62 -13.24
N ARG A 269 28.61 21.05 -14.06
CA ARG A 269 28.88 20.54 -15.41
C ARG A 269 27.72 20.69 -16.41
N GLY A 270 26.72 21.48 -16.07
CA GLY A 270 25.55 21.72 -16.92
C GLY A 270 25.85 22.61 -18.12
N THR A 271 24.83 22.74 -18.96
CA THR A 271 24.83 23.69 -20.10
C THR A 271 24.17 24.99 -19.68
N ARG A 272 24.75 26.12 -20.10
CA ARG A 272 24.27 27.49 -19.80
C ARG A 272 24.19 28.32 -21.05
N THR A 273 23.20 29.19 -21.13
CA THR A 273 23.20 30.30 -22.04
C THR A 273 23.85 31.48 -21.36
N PHE A 274 24.99 31.91 -21.87
CA PHE A 274 25.76 33.06 -21.36
C PHE A 274 25.69 34.23 -22.32
N TYR A 275 25.41 35.41 -21.82
CA TYR A 275 25.44 36.61 -22.61
C TYR A 275 26.83 37.27 -22.50
N ALA A 276 27.59 37.10 -23.60
CA ALA A 276 28.97 37.57 -23.69
C ALA A 276 29.06 39.07 -23.75
N THR A 277 30.23 39.59 -23.43
CA THR A 277 30.57 41.01 -23.63
C THR A 277 30.41 41.43 -25.08
N GLY A 278 29.50 42.38 -25.31
CA GLY A 278 29.01 42.77 -26.66
C GLY A 278 27.62 42.25 -27.00
N GLY A 279 26.96 41.52 -26.07
CA GLY A 279 25.54 41.16 -26.11
C GLY A 279 25.20 39.84 -26.86
N GLN A 280 26.18 39.12 -27.38
CA GLN A 280 25.95 37.83 -28.06
C GLN A 280 25.63 36.75 -27.03
N ALA A 281 24.56 35.97 -27.27
CA ALA A 281 24.27 34.76 -26.53
C ALA A 281 25.14 33.61 -27.01
N VAL A 282 25.86 32.95 -26.07
CA VAL A 282 26.71 31.79 -26.33
C VAL A 282 26.30 30.64 -25.46
N THR A 283 26.33 29.42 -26.00
CA THR A 283 26.10 28.20 -25.22
C THR A 283 27.41 27.71 -24.66
N VAL A 284 27.50 27.60 -23.32
CA VAL A 284 28.66 27.07 -22.61
C VAL A 284 28.32 25.82 -21.88
N GLN A 285 29.04 24.74 -22.13
CA GLN A 285 28.80 23.42 -21.55
C GLN A 285 30.01 22.91 -20.77
N GLY A 286 29.76 22.24 -19.66
CA GLY A 286 30.81 21.56 -18.90
C GLY A 286 31.59 22.48 -17.95
N GLY A 287 32.83 22.07 -17.61
CA GLY A 287 33.66 22.71 -16.59
C GLY A 287 33.45 22.09 -15.22
N ILE A 288 33.84 22.82 -14.19
CA ILE A 288 33.81 22.37 -12.77
C ILE A 288 32.98 23.26 -11.87
N TYR A 289 32.25 24.21 -12.43
CA TYR A 289 31.44 25.17 -11.72
C TYR A 289 29.97 24.73 -11.65
N GLY A 290 29.28 25.20 -10.61
CA GLY A 290 27.83 25.01 -10.48
C GLY A 290 27.44 24.47 -9.13
N TRP A 291 26.15 24.47 -8.87
CA TRP A 291 25.52 23.84 -7.71
C TRP A 291 25.59 22.32 -7.83
N ARG A 292 25.98 21.65 -6.74
CA ARG A 292 26.03 20.20 -6.67
C ARG A 292 25.49 19.75 -5.30
N THR A 293 24.37 19.07 -5.30
CA THR A 293 23.73 18.51 -4.11
C THR A 293 24.57 17.35 -3.53
N ASP A 294 24.78 17.35 -2.24
CA ASP A 294 25.20 16.19 -1.46
C ASP A 294 23.95 15.33 -1.25
N GLN A 295 23.73 14.40 -2.18
CA GLN A 295 22.50 13.58 -2.20
C GLN A 295 22.38 12.71 -0.94
N ALA A 296 23.50 12.23 -0.40
CA ALA A 296 23.49 11.39 0.80
C ALA A 296 23.00 12.17 2.01
N LYS A 297 23.63 13.33 2.30
CA LYS A 297 23.23 14.16 3.44
C LYS A 297 21.83 14.75 3.30
N THR A 298 21.45 15.18 2.09
CA THR A 298 20.09 15.69 1.83
C THR A 298 19.05 14.59 2.06
N GLY A 299 19.36 13.34 1.64
CA GLY A 299 18.49 12.19 1.85
C GLY A 299 18.36 11.82 3.33
N GLU A 300 19.46 11.83 4.07
CA GLU A 300 19.46 11.57 5.52
C GLU A 300 18.62 12.62 6.28
N GLU A 301 18.77 13.92 5.96
CA GLU A 301 17.95 14.98 6.57
C GLU A 301 16.47 14.84 6.23
N LEU A 302 16.13 14.55 4.98
CA LEU A 302 14.75 14.31 4.58
C LEU A 302 14.16 13.10 5.29
N LEU A 303 14.87 11.96 5.29
CA LEU A 303 14.42 10.73 5.93
C LEU A 303 14.17 10.95 7.44
N LYS A 304 15.07 11.64 8.12
CA LYS A 304 14.89 12.01 9.52
C LYS A 304 13.63 12.84 9.74
N LEU A 305 13.43 13.88 8.92
CA LEU A 305 12.25 14.75 9.00
C LEU A 305 10.93 14.00 8.82
N LEU A 306 10.90 13.07 7.84
CA LEU A 306 9.73 12.25 7.55
C LEU A 306 9.42 11.28 8.70
N ASN A 307 10.44 10.65 9.31
CA ASN A 307 10.27 9.81 10.49
C ASN A 307 9.71 10.59 11.69
N GLU A 308 10.16 11.83 11.88
CA GLU A 308 9.65 12.72 12.93
C GLU A 308 8.25 13.26 12.61
N GLY A 309 7.80 13.17 11.35
CA GLY A 309 6.50 13.65 10.90
C GLY A 309 6.38 15.18 10.93
N GLN A 310 7.47 15.88 10.63
CA GLN A 310 7.52 17.34 10.72
C GLN A 310 7.39 18.01 9.35
N SER A 311 6.77 19.20 9.34
CA SER A 311 6.77 20.12 8.20
C SER A 311 7.92 21.10 8.33
N LYS A 312 8.67 21.32 7.25
CA LYS A 312 9.82 22.24 7.27
C LYS A 312 10.16 22.76 5.88
N THR A 313 10.63 24.01 5.83
CA THR A 313 11.35 24.52 4.66
C THR A 313 12.82 24.18 4.82
N LEU A 314 13.39 23.49 3.84
CA LEU A 314 14.76 23.02 3.79
C LEU A 314 15.50 23.68 2.63
N LYS A 315 16.82 23.79 2.75
CA LYS A 315 17.73 23.94 1.61
C LYS A 315 18.45 22.58 1.43
N PRO A 316 18.67 22.12 0.19
CA PRO A 316 19.52 20.94 0.00
C PRO A 316 20.90 21.15 0.61
N VAL A 317 21.50 20.10 1.13
CA VAL A 317 22.93 20.14 1.51
C VAL A 317 23.74 20.11 0.24
N TYR A 318 24.67 21.05 0.08
CA TYR A 318 25.49 21.12 -1.12
C TYR A 318 26.91 20.60 -0.86
N SER A 319 27.43 19.79 -1.77
CA SER A 319 28.86 19.45 -1.84
C SER A 319 29.66 20.52 -2.58
N GLN A 320 28.99 21.34 -3.40
CA GLN A 320 29.54 22.52 -4.04
C GLN A 320 28.44 23.57 -4.24
N GLU A 321 28.77 24.85 -3.97
CA GLU A 321 27.90 25.96 -4.22
C GLU A 321 28.44 26.82 -5.37
N ALA A 322 27.54 27.49 -6.09
CA ALA A 322 27.83 28.50 -7.06
C ALA A 322 27.62 29.89 -6.44
N MET A 323 28.05 30.94 -7.15
CA MET A 323 27.96 32.33 -6.67
C MET A 323 26.55 32.91 -6.71
N SER A 324 25.68 32.33 -7.48
CA SER A 324 24.27 32.73 -7.63
C SER A 324 23.36 31.52 -7.71
N ARG A 325 22.15 31.67 -7.18
CA ARG A 325 21.11 30.65 -7.29
C ARG A 325 20.12 30.90 -8.44
N THR A 326 20.29 32.00 -9.14
CA THR A 326 19.50 32.26 -10.35
C THR A 326 19.71 31.20 -11.42
N GLN A 327 18.82 31.15 -12.40
CA GLN A 327 18.86 30.13 -13.47
C GLN A 327 20.20 30.08 -14.23
N ASN A 328 20.91 31.23 -14.30
CA ASN A 328 22.25 31.32 -14.90
C ASN A 328 23.38 31.07 -13.88
N ASP A 329 23.23 30.80 -12.66
CA ASP A 329 24.15 30.54 -11.56
C ASP A 329 25.53 31.28 -11.56
N ILE A 330 25.90 31.97 -12.64
CA ILE A 330 27.15 32.70 -12.79
C ILE A 330 27.12 33.99 -11.96
N GLY A 331 25.97 34.68 -11.93
CA GLY A 331 25.80 35.93 -11.19
C GLY A 331 26.52 37.12 -11.80
N SER A 332 26.89 38.10 -10.94
CA SER A 332 27.48 39.38 -11.33
C SER A 332 29.02 39.48 -11.15
N ASN A 333 29.63 38.43 -10.59
CA ASN A 333 31.07 38.31 -10.38
C ASN A 333 31.61 37.14 -11.18
N TYR A 334 32.30 37.42 -12.29
CA TYR A 334 32.80 36.34 -13.16
C TYR A 334 34.01 36.82 -13.98
N VAL A 335 34.76 35.85 -14.47
CA VAL A 335 35.76 36.04 -15.52
C VAL A 335 35.20 35.53 -16.83
N GLU A 336 35.27 36.30 -17.87
CA GLU A 336 34.88 35.94 -19.22
C GLU A 336 36.13 35.78 -20.12
N ILE A 337 36.25 34.70 -20.83
CA ILE A 337 37.36 34.39 -21.72
C ILE A 337 36.83 33.95 -23.08
N ASP A 338 37.05 34.78 -24.05
CA ASP A 338 36.73 34.48 -25.46
C ASP A 338 37.98 33.98 -26.18
N LEU A 339 37.97 32.71 -26.56
CA LEU A 339 39.07 32.04 -27.22
C LEU A 339 39.22 32.50 -28.68
N THR A 340 38.16 32.98 -29.33
CA THR A 340 38.18 33.49 -30.70
C THR A 340 38.80 34.87 -30.72
N ARG A 341 38.36 35.75 -29.82
CA ARG A 341 38.85 37.14 -29.71
C ARG A 341 40.20 37.22 -28.98
N GLN A 342 40.63 36.15 -28.30
CA GLN A 342 41.83 36.11 -27.45
C GLN A 342 41.80 37.23 -26.43
N HIS A 343 40.69 37.34 -25.71
CA HIS A 343 40.38 38.42 -24.84
C HIS A 343 39.80 37.95 -23.52
N MET A 344 40.06 38.64 -22.42
CA MET A 344 39.55 38.38 -21.10
C MET A 344 38.95 39.65 -20.50
N TRP A 345 37.75 39.50 -19.95
CA TRP A 345 37.07 40.52 -19.15
C TRP A 345 36.86 39.97 -17.73
N VAL A 346 37.03 40.84 -16.72
CA VAL A 346 36.71 40.50 -15.33
C VAL A 346 35.64 41.45 -14.83
N TYR A 347 34.55 40.87 -14.39
CA TYR A 347 33.41 41.56 -13.82
C TYR A 347 33.33 41.36 -12.31
N LYS A 348 33.07 42.44 -11.55
CA LYS A 348 32.77 42.41 -10.11
C LYS A 348 31.58 43.32 -9.84
N ASN A 349 30.52 42.77 -9.21
CA ASN A 349 29.26 43.48 -8.99
C ASN A 349 28.68 44.05 -10.28
N ALA A 350 28.70 43.28 -11.37
CA ALA A 350 28.30 43.67 -12.71
C ALA A 350 29.10 44.84 -13.35
N GLN A 351 30.19 45.30 -12.70
CA GLN A 351 31.04 46.32 -13.24
C GLN A 351 32.28 45.71 -13.90
N LEU A 352 32.64 46.23 -15.07
CA LEU A 352 33.85 45.81 -15.78
C LEU A 352 35.09 46.36 -15.06
N MET A 353 35.86 45.46 -14.47
CA MET A 353 37.08 45.81 -13.71
C MET A 353 38.34 45.67 -14.57
N VAL A 354 38.40 44.68 -15.42
CA VAL A 354 39.57 44.41 -16.30
C VAL A 354 39.08 44.07 -17.70
N ASP A 355 39.74 44.68 -18.67
CA ASP A 355 39.61 44.44 -20.09
C ASP A 355 41.02 44.22 -20.66
N THR A 356 41.37 43.05 -21.14
CA THR A 356 42.76 42.73 -21.53
C THR A 356 42.85 41.68 -22.62
N PRO A 357 43.71 41.89 -23.64
CA PRO A 357 44.09 40.81 -24.52
C PRO A 357 44.89 39.73 -23.78
N ILE A 358 44.77 38.48 -24.21
CA ILE A 358 45.42 37.31 -23.63
C ILE A 358 46.06 36.43 -24.68
N VAL A 359 46.79 35.40 -24.26
CA VAL A 359 47.18 34.29 -25.14
C VAL A 359 46.85 32.95 -24.46
N THR A 360 45.98 32.21 -25.09
CA THR A 360 45.49 30.92 -24.56
C THR A 360 46.32 29.71 -25.06
N GLY A 361 45.89 28.52 -24.76
CA GLY A 361 46.57 27.27 -25.15
C GLY A 361 46.65 27.05 -26.68
N ASN A 362 47.72 26.42 -27.12
CA ASN A 362 48.01 26.17 -28.52
C ASN A 362 47.21 24.94 -29.05
N PRO A 363 46.17 25.12 -29.88
CA PRO A 363 45.39 24.06 -30.41
C PRO A 363 46.15 23.15 -31.39
N ASN A 364 47.10 23.69 -32.13
CA ASN A 364 47.89 22.95 -33.12
C ASN A 364 48.91 21.97 -32.46
N LYS A 365 49.14 22.12 -31.16
CA LYS A 365 49.99 21.25 -30.34
C LYS A 365 49.16 20.39 -29.37
N GLY A 366 47.84 20.31 -29.54
CA GLY A 366 46.98 19.56 -28.60
C GLY A 366 46.73 20.23 -27.25
N ASN A 367 47.18 21.47 -27.06
CA ASN A 367 47.12 22.21 -25.81
C ASN A 367 46.00 23.25 -25.81
N ALA A 368 44.89 23.02 -26.52
CA ALA A 368 43.79 23.96 -26.54
C ALA A 368 43.24 24.24 -25.12
N THR A 369 42.99 25.50 -24.77
CA THR A 369 42.26 25.81 -23.55
C THR A 369 40.87 25.23 -23.57
N PRO A 370 40.45 24.44 -22.58
CA PRO A 370 39.13 23.82 -22.57
C PRO A 370 38.04 24.88 -22.39
N THR A 371 36.96 24.76 -23.16
CA THR A 371 35.72 25.50 -22.98
C THR A 371 34.93 24.99 -21.79
N GLY A 372 34.01 25.79 -21.26
CA GLY A 372 33.16 25.45 -20.11
C GLY A 372 33.21 26.53 -19.04
N VAL A 373 32.53 26.26 -17.92
CA VAL A 373 32.61 27.15 -16.76
C VAL A 373 33.51 26.57 -15.68
N GLY A 374 34.70 27.15 -15.54
CA GLY A 374 35.62 26.84 -14.46
C GLY A 374 35.23 27.52 -13.15
N ARG A 375 35.88 27.09 -12.06
CA ARG A 375 35.74 27.69 -10.73
C ARG A 375 37.10 27.99 -10.15
N VAL A 376 37.30 29.21 -9.73
CA VAL A 376 38.55 29.57 -9.02
C VAL A 376 38.59 28.81 -7.69
N TRP A 377 39.54 27.90 -7.55
CA TRP A 377 39.66 27.06 -6.37
C TRP A 377 40.96 27.31 -5.57
N SER A 378 41.91 28.10 -6.13
CA SER A 378 43.10 28.62 -5.44
C SER A 378 43.48 30.01 -5.96
N LYS A 379 44.23 30.76 -5.17
CA LYS A 379 44.90 31.99 -5.55
C LYS A 379 46.26 32.00 -4.87
N GLU A 380 47.29 32.01 -5.69
CA GLU A 380 48.67 31.88 -5.21
C GLU A 380 49.55 32.98 -5.81
N ARG A 381 50.67 33.28 -5.12
CA ARG A 381 51.69 34.20 -5.60
C ARG A 381 53.05 33.54 -5.59
N ASP A 382 53.92 34.07 -6.44
CA ASP A 382 55.34 33.75 -6.47
C ASP A 382 55.60 32.26 -6.57
N ARG A 383 55.04 31.64 -7.68
CA ARG A 383 55.02 30.20 -7.92
C ARG A 383 55.77 29.83 -9.19
N TYR A 384 56.38 28.64 -9.21
CA TYR A 384 56.80 28.00 -10.43
C TYR A 384 55.73 27.07 -10.98
N LEU A 385 55.34 27.27 -12.24
CA LEU A 385 54.51 26.37 -12.99
C LEU A 385 55.45 25.38 -13.71
N THR A 386 55.32 24.08 -13.46
CA THR A 386 56.16 23.01 -14.00
C THR A 386 55.35 22.06 -14.85
N GLY A 387 55.93 21.65 -15.97
CA GLY A 387 55.46 20.57 -16.81
C GLY A 387 56.67 19.77 -17.32
N ASP A 388 56.47 18.75 -18.12
CA ASP A 388 57.53 17.83 -18.58
C ASP A 388 58.65 18.59 -19.27
N THR A 389 58.38 19.67 -19.94
CA THR A 389 59.30 20.43 -20.79
C THR A 389 59.55 21.87 -20.36
N TYR A 390 58.93 22.34 -19.26
CA TYR A 390 59.07 23.73 -18.85
C TYR A 390 59.04 23.92 -17.34
N LYS A 391 59.66 24.99 -16.88
CA LYS A 391 59.56 25.53 -15.53
C LYS A 391 59.51 27.06 -15.63
N SER A 392 58.33 27.64 -15.39
CA SER A 392 58.11 29.07 -15.58
C SER A 392 57.67 29.70 -14.27
N TYR A 393 58.40 30.76 -13.84
CA TYR A 393 57.99 31.56 -12.68
C TYR A 393 56.87 32.51 -13.04
N VAL A 394 55.86 32.55 -12.16
CA VAL A 394 54.73 33.48 -12.25
C VAL A 394 54.52 34.18 -10.91
N ARG A 395 54.22 35.45 -10.97
CA ARG A 395 53.94 36.25 -9.74
C ARG A 395 52.53 36.01 -9.22
N TYR A 396 51.58 35.68 -10.12
CA TYR A 396 50.17 35.44 -9.79
C TYR A 396 49.69 34.20 -10.49
N TRP A 397 49.02 33.30 -9.70
CA TRP A 397 48.43 32.06 -10.20
C TRP A 397 47.01 31.89 -9.71
N ILE A 398 46.05 31.71 -10.62
CA ILE A 398 44.64 31.52 -10.35
C ILE A 398 44.16 30.29 -11.11
N PRO A 399 44.24 29.06 -10.54
CA PRO A 399 43.71 27.86 -11.19
C PRO A 399 42.20 27.85 -11.12
N TYR A 400 41.56 27.40 -12.23
CA TYR A 400 40.10 27.34 -12.35
C TYR A 400 39.59 26.02 -12.91
N THR A 401 40.47 25.04 -13.18
CA THR A 401 40.12 23.66 -13.58
C THR A 401 40.86 22.64 -12.74
N TRP A 402 40.35 21.45 -12.61
CA TRP A 402 41.04 20.38 -11.88
C TRP A 402 42.27 19.82 -12.63
N VAL A 403 42.38 20.08 -13.92
CA VAL A 403 43.54 19.64 -14.75
C VAL A 403 44.67 20.66 -14.80
N GLY A 404 44.65 21.63 -13.90
CA GLY A 404 45.75 22.56 -13.74
C GLY A 404 45.79 23.70 -14.76
N VAL A 405 44.67 24.04 -15.42
CA VAL A 405 44.56 25.23 -16.24
C VAL A 405 44.22 26.41 -15.32
N GLY A 406 44.91 27.51 -15.47
CA GLY A 406 44.73 28.73 -14.68
C GLY A 406 45.06 29.99 -15.44
N ILE A 407 44.84 31.11 -14.77
CA ILE A 407 45.16 32.48 -15.23
C ILE A 407 46.42 32.93 -14.53
N HIS A 408 47.43 33.44 -15.28
CA HIS A 408 48.68 33.88 -14.70
C HIS A 408 49.36 34.97 -15.56
N ASP A 409 50.27 35.74 -14.97
CA ASP A 409 51.14 36.63 -15.70
C ASP A 409 52.16 35.87 -16.56
N SER A 410 52.60 36.48 -17.64
CA SER A 410 53.58 35.87 -18.55
C SER A 410 54.66 36.86 -18.98
N SER A 411 55.66 37.07 -18.12
CA SER A 411 56.76 38.01 -18.33
C SER A 411 57.61 37.72 -19.55
N TRP A 412 57.56 36.49 -20.07
CA TRP A 412 58.29 36.07 -21.26
C TRP A 412 57.64 36.48 -22.59
N ARG A 413 56.50 37.21 -22.52
CA ARG A 413 55.77 37.68 -23.71
C ARG A 413 55.71 39.20 -23.75
N SER A 414 55.86 39.74 -24.96
CA SER A 414 55.68 41.18 -25.21
C SER A 414 54.36 41.50 -25.95
N SER A 415 53.72 40.49 -26.53
CA SER A 415 52.52 40.66 -27.37
C SER A 415 51.42 39.68 -26.97
N TYR A 416 50.17 40.12 -27.06
CA TYR A 416 48.98 39.37 -26.66
C TYR A 416 47.85 39.58 -27.68
N GLY A 417 46.91 38.65 -27.72
CA GLY A 417 45.75 38.70 -28.58
C GLY A 417 45.98 38.13 -29.97
N GLY A 418 44.98 38.26 -30.83
CA GLY A 418 45.00 37.86 -32.21
C GLY A 418 45.25 36.37 -32.44
N LYS A 419 46.07 35.99 -33.39
CA LYS A 419 46.36 34.58 -33.76
C LYS A 419 47.62 34.03 -33.06
N ILE A 420 48.21 34.73 -32.10
CA ILE A 420 49.44 34.31 -31.41
C ILE A 420 49.32 32.95 -30.81
N TYR A 421 48.17 32.60 -30.24
CA TYR A 421 47.88 31.31 -29.61
C TYR A 421 48.07 30.10 -30.56
N GLN A 422 47.88 30.27 -31.87
CA GLN A 422 47.99 29.18 -32.86
C GLN A 422 49.40 28.68 -33.07
N ALA A 423 50.39 29.56 -32.94
CA ALA A 423 51.82 29.21 -33.11
C ALA A 423 52.56 29.24 -31.79
N GLY A 424 52.35 30.31 -30.97
CA GLY A 424 53.04 30.54 -29.73
C GLY A 424 52.14 30.48 -28.49
N GLY A 425 51.09 29.68 -28.51
CA GLY A 425 50.16 29.46 -27.39
C GLY A 425 50.78 28.76 -26.18
N SER A 426 50.07 28.81 -25.04
CA SER A 426 50.44 28.11 -23.81
C SER A 426 50.13 26.61 -23.88
N HIS A 427 50.35 25.90 -22.78
CA HIS A 427 49.91 24.49 -22.56
C HIS A 427 48.49 24.39 -22.04
N GLY A 428 47.66 25.41 -22.29
CA GLY A 428 46.25 25.46 -21.88
C GLY A 428 45.91 26.64 -20.98
N CYS A 429 46.88 27.19 -20.25
CA CYS A 429 46.70 28.32 -19.34
C CYS A 429 46.43 29.65 -20.08
N ILE A 430 45.93 30.63 -19.35
CA ILE A 430 45.63 31.95 -19.85
C ILE A 430 46.82 32.88 -19.50
N ASN A 431 47.64 33.13 -20.49
CA ASN A 431 48.74 34.07 -20.39
C ASN A 431 48.22 35.52 -20.43
N THR A 432 48.38 36.20 -19.33
CA THR A 432 47.88 37.60 -19.15
C THR A 432 49.05 38.56 -19.13
N PRO A 433 48.95 39.77 -19.70
CA PRO A 433 49.94 40.81 -19.59
C PRO A 433 50.34 41.11 -18.13
N PRO A 434 51.65 41.10 -17.74
CA PRO A 434 52.07 41.37 -16.37
C PRO A 434 51.51 42.67 -15.78
N LYS A 435 51.34 43.71 -16.58
CA LYS A 435 50.77 45.00 -16.15
C LYS A 435 49.31 44.93 -15.72
N ASN A 436 48.52 43.97 -16.28
CA ASN A 436 47.12 43.84 -15.99
C ASN A 436 46.84 42.78 -14.91
N MET A 437 47.74 41.80 -14.75
CA MET A 437 47.53 40.65 -13.84
C MET A 437 47.32 41.03 -12.37
N PRO A 438 47.97 42.05 -11.77
CA PRO A 438 47.63 42.50 -10.40
C PRO A 438 46.15 42.83 -10.24
N LYS A 439 45.59 43.60 -11.19
CA LYS A 439 44.17 44.00 -11.16
C LYS A 439 43.23 42.83 -11.39
N VAL A 440 43.63 41.84 -12.22
CA VAL A 440 42.90 40.54 -12.39
C VAL A 440 42.87 39.81 -11.05
N TYR A 441 44.02 39.66 -10.39
CA TYR A 441 44.16 38.91 -9.14
C TYR A 441 43.34 39.55 -8.01
N GLU A 442 43.29 40.85 -7.89
CA GLU A 442 42.57 41.61 -6.85
C GLU A 442 41.04 41.55 -7.00
N ASN A 443 40.54 41.40 -8.23
CA ASN A 443 39.10 41.40 -8.52
C ASN A 443 38.47 40.01 -8.68
N ILE A 444 39.24 38.96 -8.50
CA ILE A 444 38.78 37.57 -8.54
C ILE A 444 38.87 36.98 -7.14
N ASP A 445 37.78 36.35 -6.67
CA ASP A 445 37.70 35.68 -5.37
C ASP A 445 37.62 34.15 -5.53
N TYR A 446 37.83 33.40 -4.43
CA TYR A 446 37.56 31.98 -4.42
C TYR A 446 36.10 31.70 -4.82
N GLY A 447 35.88 30.70 -5.64
CA GLY A 447 34.54 30.36 -6.12
C GLY A 447 34.10 31.12 -7.36
N THR A 448 34.80 32.20 -7.77
CA THR A 448 34.46 32.98 -8.97
C THR A 448 34.37 32.08 -10.21
N PRO A 449 33.27 32.10 -10.97
CA PRO A 449 33.13 31.40 -12.23
C PRO A 449 34.05 32.00 -13.30
N VAL A 450 34.69 31.09 -14.09
CA VAL A 450 35.49 31.45 -15.25
C VAL A 450 34.82 30.86 -16.48
N VAL A 451 34.17 31.69 -17.25
CA VAL A 451 33.39 31.34 -18.43
C VAL A 451 34.32 31.36 -19.64
N VAL A 452 34.58 30.18 -20.24
CA VAL A 452 35.46 30.03 -21.38
C VAL A 452 34.66 29.52 -22.58
N TYR A 453 34.66 30.29 -23.67
CA TYR A 453 33.87 29.97 -24.85
C TYR A 453 34.61 30.38 -26.17
N LYS A 454 34.02 30.02 -27.32
CA LYS A 454 34.37 30.50 -28.64
C LYS A 454 33.20 31.31 -29.20
N SER A 455 33.43 32.56 -29.58
CA SER A 455 32.43 33.39 -30.25
C SER A 455 32.34 33.07 -31.75
#